data_606dd4380ce5074fe1f35fe4e327261b
#
_entry.id   606dd4380ce5074fe1f35fe4e327261b
#
_cell.length_a   1.000
_cell.length_b   1.000
_cell.length_c   1.000
_cell.angle_alpha   90.00
_cell.angle_beta   90.00
_cell.angle_gamma   90.00
#
_symmetry.space_group_name_H-M   'P 1'
#
loop_
_entity.id
_entity.type
_entity.pdbx_description
1 polymer ?
#
loop_
_entity_poly.entity_id
_entity_poly.type
_entity_poly.pdbx_seq_one_letter_code
_entity_poly.pdbx_strand_id
1 'polypeptide(L)'
;GEFYTYPSPNFVWQHDMSPPNADFVDLETNKIKKISVIPQPHQRPHPPIWQVVDSTGSIEWAAKNGINCIMWIPTVKTLKKRFEIYKNAKSESEKRDVPMGEGIRLVRDMFVAETMEEAKRLAGKHMVDYMRWVCHWRGLGNHTDPGEELPETKNKLDLLNYEFLHKRNMLFGTPDYIIEKIKELQSELNLKNLLVWSNFPGVKHEDAMKSIKLFNEEVIPKINSSKIKLQ
;
A
#
# COMPACT_ATOMS: atom_id res chain seq x y z
N GLY A 1 7.55 24.65 -12.71
CA GLY A 1 7.51 24.66 -11.23
C GLY A 1 8.68 25.44 -10.65
N GLU A 2 8.71 25.63 -9.34
CA GLU A 2 9.75 26.44 -8.65
C GLU A 2 11.18 25.96 -8.90
N PHE A 3 11.37 24.64 -8.93
CA PHE A 3 12.71 24.04 -9.08
C PHE A 3 12.99 23.51 -10.48
N TYR A 4 11.94 23.14 -11.23
CA TYR A 4 12.09 22.51 -12.54
C TYR A 4 11.07 23.04 -13.53
N THR A 5 11.54 23.30 -14.76
CA THR A 5 10.69 23.59 -15.91
C THR A 5 10.85 22.50 -16.95
N TYR A 6 9.73 21.95 -17.41
CA TYR A 6 9.73 20.93 -18.45
C TYR A 6 8.62 21.20 -19.49
N PRO A 7 8.93 21.16 -20.77
CA PRO A 7 10.26 20.95 -21.35
C PRO A 7 11.26 22.07 -20.99
N SER A 8 12.55 21.78 -21.07
CA SER A 8 13.58 22.79 -20.81
C SER A 8 13.37 24.00 -21.74
N PRO A 9 13.55 25.27 -21.27
CA PRO A 9 13.33 26.48 -22.09
C PRO A 9 14.16 26.54 -23.39
N ASN A 10 15.24 25.78 -23.44
CA ASN A 10 16.15 25.72 -24.61
C ASN A 10 15.97 24.43 -25.43
N PHE A 11 14.96 23.61 -25.12
CA PHE A 11 14.74 22.37 -25.85
C PHE A 11 14.05 22.67 -27.18
N VAL A 12 14.72 22.33 -28.28
CA VAL A 12 14.22 22.58 -29.65
C VAL A 12 13.77 21.29 -30.33
N TRP A 13 12.85 21.42 -31.25
CA TRP A 13 12.42 20.33 -32.12
C TRP A 13 13.56 19.95 -33.09
N GLN A 14 13.88 18.67 -33.18
CA GLN A 14 15.03 18.17 -33.97
C GLN A 14 14.68 17.00 -34.88
N HIS A 15 13.40 16.81 -35.22
CA HIS A 15 13.00 15.65 -36.02
C HIS A 15 12.84 16.02 -37.50
N ASP A 16 13.77 15.55 -38.35
CA ASP A 16 13.84 15.95 -39.76
C ASP A 16 12.67 15.41 -40.61
N MET A 17 12.10 14.25 -40.22
CA MET A 17 11.03 13.58 -40.99
C MET A 17 9.62 13.91 -40.50
N SER A 18 9.49 14.63 -39.40
CA SER A 18 8.20 14.99 -38.84
C SER A 18 8.12 16.51 -38.67
N PRO A 19 7.19 17.22 -39.35
CA PRO A 19 7.07 18.65 -39.19
C PRO A 19 6.62 18.98 -37.74
N PRO A 20 7.08 20.09 -37.16
CA PRO A 20 6.67 20.53 -35.85
C PRO A 20 5.16 20.88 -35.84
N ASN A 21 4.49 20.50 -34.78
CA ASN A 21 3.09 20.85 -34.55
C ASN A 21 2.99 22.13 -33.74
N ALA A 22 2.30 23.13 -34.24
CA ALA A 22 2.13 24.45 -33.62
C ALA A 22 1.54 24.41 -32.20
N ASP A 23 0.79 23.37 -31.84
CA ASP A 23 0.26 23.18 -30.48
C ASP A 23 1.37 22.87 -29.46
N PHE A 24 2.46 22.27 -29.90
CA PHE A 24 3.56 21.78 -29.04
C PHE A 24 4.87 22.54 -29.23
N VAL A 25 5.06 23.13 -30.42
CA VAL A 25 6.31 23.81 -30.82
C VAL A 25 5.99 25.25 -31.23
N ASP A 26 6.84 26.16 -30.83
CA ASP A 26 6.88 27.52 -31.34
C ASP A 26 7.52 27.48 -32.72
N LEU A 27 6.74 27.81 -33.78
CA LEU A 27 7.19 27.66 -35.15
C LEU A 27 8.23 28.74 -35.58
N GLU A 28 8.35 29.85 -34.84
CA GLU A 28 9.34 30.90 -35.13
C GLU A 28 10.69 30.54 -34.52
N THR A 29 10.70 30.05 -33.29
CA THR A 29 11.92 29.73 -32.54
C THR A 29 12.29 28.26 -32.55
N ASN A 30 11.41 27.40 -33.06
CA ASN A 30 11.50 25.94 -33.03
C ASN A 30 11.62 25.36 -31.64
N LYS A 31 11.25 26.10 -30.58
CA LYS A 31 11.30 25.64 -29.20
C LYS A 31 10.07 24.84 -28.84
N ILE A 32 10.26 23.74 -28.08
CA ILE A 32 9.15 22.94 -27.58
C ILE A 32 8.50 23.66 -26.40
N LYS A 33 7.22 24.03 -26.54
CA LYS A 33 6.42 24.74 -25.53
C LYS A 33 5.80 23.78 -24.50
N LYS A 34 5.35 22.62 -24.96
CA LYS A 34 4.72 21.58 -24.15
C LYS A 34 4.94 20.21 -24.77
N ILE A 35 4.76 19.18 -23.98
CA ILE A 35 4.76 17.79 -24.44
C ILE A 35 3.43 17.13 -24.11
N SER A 36 3.15 16.00 -24.74
CA SER A 36 2.01 15.16 -24.45
C SER A 36 2.48 13.73 -24.15
N VAL A 37 1.84 13.09 -23.20
CA VAL A 37 2.02 11.66 -22.94
C VAL A 37 1.05 10.89 -23.81
N ILE A 38 1.56 9.97 -24.63
CA ILE A 38 0.79 9.16 -25.56
C ILE A 38 1.07 7.68 -25.30
N PRO A 39 0.04 6.80 -25.31
CA PRO A 39 -1.38 7.12 -25.52
C PRO A 39 -2.04 7.81 -24.33
N GLN A 40 -3.08 8.58 -24.59
CA GLN A 40 -3.90 9.17 -23.54
C GLN A 40 -4.71 8.07 -22.83
N PRO A 41 -4.99 8.20 -21.51
CA PRO A 41 -5.89 7.29 -20.81
C PRO A 41 -7.27 7.24 -21.47
N HIS A 42 -7.88 6.04 -21.52
CA HIS A 42 -9.25 5.89 -22.00
C HIS A 42 -10.23 6.56 -21.04
N GLN A 43 -10.03 6.40 -19.73
CA GLN A 43 -10.85 7.05 -18.70
C GLN A 43 -10.52 8.55 -18.62
N ARG A 44 -11.55 9.37 -18.44
CA ARG A 44 -11.42 10.83 -18.32
C ARG A 44 -11.83 11.29 -16.91
N PRO A 45 -11.09 12.22 -16.29
CA PRO A 45 -9.83 12.85 -16.74
C PRO A 45 -8.63 11.88 -16.70
N HIS A 46 -8.68 10.82 -15.92
CA HIS A 46 -7.68 9.76 -15.74
C HIS A 46 -8.32 8.57 -15.00
N PRO A 47 -7.70 7.37 -15.02
CA PRO A 47 -8.14 6.26 -14.17
C PRO A 47 -8.01 6.61 -12.69
N PRO A 48 -8.74 5.91 -11.78
CA PRO A 48 -8.56 6.10 -10.34
C PRO A 48 -7.10 5.92 -9.92
N ILE A 49 -6.57 6.88 -9.17
CA ILE A 49 -5.17 6.88 -8.73
C ILE A 49 -5.10 6.42 -7.28
N TRP A 50 -4.14 5.56 -7.00
CA TRP A 50 -3.81 5.06 -5.68
C TRP A 50 -2.33 5.29 -5.40
N GLN A 51 -2.01 5.87 -4.25
CA GLN A 51 -0.65 6.16 -3.83
C GLN A 51 -0.31 5.39 -2.56
N VAL A 52 0.85 4.73 -2.56
CA VAL A 52 1.42 4.18 -1.33
C VAL A 52 1.90 5.35 -0.46
N VAL A 53 1.43 5.41 0.77
CA VAL A 53 1.71 6.49 1.72
C VAL A 53 2.25 5.96 3.04
N ASP A 54 3.17 6.70 3.65
CA ASP A 54 3.82 6.29 4.89
C ASP A 54 3.94 7.42 5.92
N SER A 55 3.98 8.68 5.50
CA SER A 55 4.07 9.85 6.35
C SER A 55 2.75 10.63 6.42
N THR A 56 2.54 11.35 7.51
CA THR A 56 1.38 12.25 7.67
C THR A 56 1.24 13.21 6.49
N GLY A 57 2.33 13.86 6.08
CA GLY A 57 2.29 14.80 4.96
C GLY A 57 1.89 14.17 3.64
N SER A 58 2.34 12.93 3.34
CA SER A 58 1.93 12.23 2.12
C SER A 58 0.45 11.79 2.16
N ILE A 59 -0.06 11.44 3.34
CA ILE A 59 -1.48 11.09 3.54
C ILE A 59 -2.37 12.32 3.32
N GLU A 60 -2.04 13.45 3.94
CA GLU A 60 -2.79 14.69 3.79
C GLU A 60 -2.75 15.21 2.36
N TRP A 61 -1.57 15.17 1.74
CA TRP A 61 -1.41 15.59 0.35
C TRP A 61 -2.26 14.75 -0.61
N ALA A 62 -2.23 13.42 -0.45
CA ALA A 62 -3.04 12.51 -1.27
C ALA A 62 -4.54 12.81 -1.11
N ALA A 63 -5.00 12.95 0.15
CA ALA A 63 -6.40 13.26 0.46
C ALA A 63 -6.87 14.57 -0.18
N LYS A 64 -6.07 15.65 -0.06
CA LYS A 64 -6.38 16.98 -0.60
C LYS A 64 -6.39 17.02 -2.14
N ASN A 65 -5.67 16.11 -2.79
CA ASN A 65 -5.61 16.02 -4.25
C ASN A 65 -6.53 14.93 -4.85
N GLY A 66 -7.47 14.38 -4.06
CA GLY A 66 -8.41 13.36 -4.55
C GLY A 66 -7.76 12.00 -4.86
N ILE A 67 -6.55 11.76 -4.35
CA ILE A 67 -5.80 10.52 -4.54
C ILE A 67 -6.10 9.56 -3.39
N ASN A 68 -6.43 8.32 -3.73
CA ASN A 68 -6.66 7.27 -2.74
C ASN A 68 -5.34 6.74 -2.17
N CYS A 69 -5.38 6.20 -0.95
CA CYS A 69 -4.19 5.74 -0.24
C CYS A 69 -4.10 4.22 -0.16
N ILE A 70 -2.87 3.72 -0.27
CA ILE A 70 -2.50 2.35 0.06
C ILE A 70 -1.56 2.40 1.26
N MET A 71 -1.90 1.69 2.33
CA MET A 71 -1.08 1.55 3.53
C MET A 71 -0.69 0.07 3.70
N TRP A 72 0.49 -0.18 4.25
CA TRP A 72 1.01 -1.53 4.44
C TRP A 72 1.42 -1.75 5.90
N ILE A 73 2.43 -2.19 6.32
CA ILE A 73 3.06 -2.55 7.58
C ILE A 73 2.42 -2.06 8.91
N PRO A 74 1.93 -0.80 9.11
CA PRO A 74 1.66 -0.30 10.46
C PRO A 74 0.69 -1.15 11.29
N THR A 75 0.88 -1.09 12.62
CA THR A 75 -0.03 -1.69 13.60
C THR A 75 -1.43 -1.08 13.50
N VAL A 76 -2.45 -1.77 14.02
CA VAL A 76 -3.84 -1.29 13.99
C VAL A 76 -3.98 0.08 14.66
N LYS A 77 -3.29 0.28 15.80
CA LYS A 77 -3.31 1.56 16.53
C LYS A 77 -2.73 2.72 15.72
N THR A 78 -1.63 2.48 15.00
CA THR A 78 -1.02 3.48 14.12
C THR A 78 -1.90 3.71 12.88
N LEU A 79 -2.47 2.64 12.30
CA LEU A 79 -3.38 2.76 11.16
C LEU A 79 -4.62 3.57 11.50
N LYS A 80 -5.22 3.38 12.67
CA LYS A 80 -6.40 4.15 13.10
C LYS A 80 -6.13 5.65 13.03
N LYS A 81 -5.01 6.11 13.57
CA LYS A 81 -4.58 7.50 13.47
C LYS A 81 -4.38 7.96 12.03
N ARG A 82 -3.74 7.14 11.18
CA ARG A 82 -3.51 7.46 9.77
C ARG A 82 -4.80 7.53 8.96
N PHE A 83 -5.76 6.65 9.24
CA PHE A 83 -7.10 6.68 8.64
C PHE A 83 -7.86 7.94 9.02
N GLU A 84 -7.77 8.38 10.29
CA GLU A 84 -8.34 9.63 10.76
C GLU A 84 -7.72 10.84 10.06
N ILE A 85 -6.39 10.88 9.89
CA ILE A 85 -5.70 11.95 9.15
C ILE A 85 -6.24 12.03 7.72
N TYR A 86 -6.31 10.90 7.01
CA TYR A 86 -6.83 10.86 5.64
C TYR A 86 -8.29 11.31 5.59
N LYS A 87 -9.15 10.75 6.45
CA LYS A 87 -10.56 11.12 6.56
C LYS A 87 -10.74 12.63 6.74
N ASN A 88 -10.03 13.22 7.71
CA ASN A 88 -10.17 14.64 8.03
C ASN A 88 -9.71 15.53 6.86
N ALA A 89 -8.55 15.25 6.29
CA ALA A 89 -8.02 16.03 5.16
C ALA A 89 -8.91 15.91 3.91
N LYS A 90 -9.48 14.73 3.65
CA LYS A 90 -10.41 14.51 2.54
C LYS A 90 -11.75 15.17 2.78
N SER A 91 -12.28 15.11 4.01
CA SER A 91 -13.53 15.78 4.38
C SER A 91 -13.43 17.29 4.18
N GLU A 92 -12.31 17.90 4.60
CA GLU A 92 -12.03 19.31 4.39
C GLU A 92 -12.00 19.69 2.91
N SER A 93 -11.27 18.89 2.10
CA SER A 93 -11.11 19.14 0.67
C SER A 93 -12.41 18.96 -0.12
N GLU A 94 -13.18 17.91 0.17
CA GLU A 94 -14.44 17.60 -0.53
C GLU A 94 -15.67 18.31 0.06
N LYS A 95 -15.52 19.04 1.19
CA LYS A 95 -16.60 19.73 1.92
C LYS A 95 -17.78 18.81 2.25
N ARG A 96 -17.47 17.58 2.65
CA ARG A 96 -18.45 16.58 3.13
C ARG A 96 -17.87 15.75 4.26
N ASP A 97 -18.72 15.08 5.03
CA ASP A 97 -18.24 14.06 5.98
C ASP A 97 -17.85 12.79 5.22
N VAL A 98 -16.57 12.47 5.24
CA VAL A 98 -16.01 11.26 4.64
C VAL A 98 -16.00 10.14 5.68
N PRO A 99 -16.63 8.99 5.42
CA PRO A 99 -16.56 7.86 6.35
C PRO A 99 -15.14 7.33 6.52
N MET A 100 -14.79 6.87 7.72
CA MET A 100 -13.51 6.20 7.96
C MET A 100 -13.36 5.00 7.03
N GLY A 101 -12.16 4.80 6.48
CA GLY A 101 -11.84 3.73 5.53
C GLY A 101 -12.20 4.00 4.06
N GLU A 102 -12.96 5.07 3.77
CA GLU A 102 -13.21 5.47 2.39
C GLU A 102 -11.92 5.95 1.72
N GLY A 103 -11.63 5.44 0.51
CA GLY A 103 -10.43 5.81 -0.25
C GLY A 103 -9.14 5.20 0.28
N ILE A 104 -9.22 4.24 1.19
CA ILE A 104 -8.03 3.58 1.75
C ILE A 104 -8.07 2.08 1.44
N ARG A 105 -6.93 1.56 1.01
CA ARG A 105 -6.62 0.13 0.91
C ARG A 105 -5.53 -0.22 1.91
N LEU A 106 -5.73 -1.31 2.62
CA LEU A 106 -4.72 -1.87 3.51
C LEU A 106 -4.10 -3.09 2.87
N VAL A 107 -2.77 -3.14 2.82
CA VAL A 107 -2.02 -4.35 2.44
C VAL A 107 -1.66 -5.11 3.71
N ARG A 108 -1.81 -6.42 3.68
CA ARG A 108 -1.31 -7.34 4.70
C ARG A 108 -0.59 -8.52 4.07
N ASP A 109 0.52 -8.88 4.67
CA ASP A 109 1.24 -10.10 4.34
C ASP A 109 0.42 -11.28 4.85
N MET A 110 0.15 -12.27 3.98
CA MET A 110 -0.80 -13.35 4.27
C MET A 110 -0.21 -14.71 3.89
N PHE A 111 -0.35 -15.66 4.80
CA PHE A 111 -0.09 -17.08 4.53
C PHE A 111 -1.07 -17.96 5.32
N VAL A 112 -1.92 -18.68 4.61
CA VAL A 112 -2.92 -19.57 5.20
C VAL A 112 -2.44 -21.02 5.12
N ALA A 113 -2.55 -21.75 6.22
CA ALA A 113 -2.22 -23.16 6.31
C ALA A 113 -3.25 -23.88 7.19
N GLU A 114 -3.19 -25.21 7.23
CA GLU A 114 -4.13 -26.02 8.05
C GLU A 114 -3.89 -25.84 9.54
N THR A 115 -2.63 -25.53 9.94
CA THR A 115 -2.27 -25.26 11.35
C THR A 115 -1.42 -24.01 11.48
N MET A 116 -1.38 -23.42 12.69
CA MET A 116 -0.53 -22.28 13.01
C MET A 116 0.95 -22.63 12.89
N GLU A 117 1.33 -23.83 13.32
CA GLU A 117 2.69 -24.35 13.24
C GLU A 117 3.14 -24.52 11.79
N GLU A 118 2.25 -25.00 10.94
CA GLU A 118 2.55 -25.15 9.52
C GLU A 118 2.75 -23.79 8.84
N ALA A 119 1.89 -22.82 9.10
CA ALA A 119 2.06 -21.45 8.58
C ALA A 119 3.41 -20.86 9.00
N LYS A 120 3.78 -21.00 10.26
CA LYS A 120 5.08 -20.56 10.79
C LYS A 120 6.25 -21.30 10.13
N ARG A 121 6.15 -22.61 9.97
CA ARG A 121 7.20 -23.47 9.38
C ARG A 121 7.45 -23.15 7.92
N LEU A 122 6.40 -22.99 7.12
CA LEU A 122 6.49 -22.79 5.67
C LEU A 122 6.85 -21.36 5.26
N ALA A 123 6.35 -20.36 5.97
CA ALA A 123 6.51 -18.97 5.57
C ALA A 123 7.17 -18.06 6.61
N GLY A 124 7.18 -18.45 7.90
CA GLY A 124 7.60 -17.58 8.98
C GLY A 124 9.04 -17.07 8.87
N LYS A 125 10.00 -17.96 8.57
CA LYS A 125 11.41 -17.56 8.39
C LYS A 125 11.55 -16.60 7.19
N HIS A 126 10.91 -16.90 6.09
CA HIS A 126 10.98 -16.12 4.86
C HIS A 126 10.43 -14.70 5.07
N MET A 127 9.33 -14.59 5.82
CA MET A 127 8.76 -13.29 6.19
C MET A 127 9.69 -12.51 7.10
N VAL A 128 10.30 -13.14 8.10
CA VAL A 128 11.27 -12.48 9.00
C VAL A 128 12.46 -11.95 8.20
N ASP A 129 13.04 -12.76 7.32
CA ASP A 129 14.17 -12.38 6.48
C ASP A 129 13.81 -11.22 5.57
N TYR A 130 12.61 -11.26 4.95
CA TYR A 130 12.10 -10.18 4.12
C TYR A 130 11.88 -8.88 4.90
N MET A 131 11.26 -8.95 6.08
CA MET A 131 11.05 -7.78 6.94
C MET A 131 12.37 -7.20 7.48
N ARG A 132 13.36 -8.03 7.80
CA ARG A 132 14.70 -7.55 8.14
C ARG A 132 15.34 -6.76 7.00
N TRP A 133 15.19 -7.24 5.76
CA TRP A 133 15.66 -6.53 4.59
C TRP A 133 14.93 -5.18 4.40
N VAL A 134 13.61 -5.16 4.51
CA VAL A 134 12.80 -3.92 4.44
C VAL A 134 13.18 -2.93 5.54
N CYS A 135 13.29 -3.40 6.78
CA CYS A 135 13.57 -2.56 7.94
C CYS A 135 15.04 -2.11 8.03
N HIS A 136 15.95 -2.75 7.31
CA HIS A 136 17.32 -2.25 7.17
C HIS A 136 17.34 -0.81 6.64
N TRP A 137 16.45 -0.50 5.71
CA TRP A 137 16.33 0.84 5.10
C TRP A 137 15.30 1.74 5.79
N ARG A 138 14.22 1.15 6.33
CA ARG A 138 13.08 1.91 6.87
C ARG A 138 13.03 1.99 8.39
N GLY A 139 13.85 1.20 9.08
CA GLY A 139 13.77 1.05 10.53
C GLY A 139 12.50 0.33 11.00
N LEU A 140 12.28 0.29 12.33
CA LEU A 140 11.16 -0.41 12.96
C LEU A 140 9.90 0.45 13.17
N GLY A 141 9.94 1.74 12.87
CA GLY A 141 8.87 2.68 13.23
C GLY A 141 7.47 2.30 12.76
N ASN A 142 7.37 1.57 11.63
CA ASN A 142 6.08 1.08 11.14
C ASN A 142 5.59 -0.22 11.80
N HIS A 143 6.46 -0.92 12.54
CA HIS A 143 6.11 -2.14 13.26
C HIS A 143 5.82 -1.90 14.74
N THR A 144 5.99 -0.69 15.22
CA THR A 144 5.82 -0.31 16.62
C THR A 144 4.75 0.75 16.78
N ASP A 145 4.12 0.77 17.93
CA ASP A 145 3.20 1.85 18.29
C ASP A 145 3.97 3.09 18.76
N PRO A 146 3.43 4.28 18.55
CA PRO A 146 4.02 5.50 19.09
C PRO A 146 4.13 5.43 20.62
N GLY A 147 5.35 5.62 21.13
CA GLY A 147 5.66 5.55 22.55
C GLY A 147 5.79 4.13 23.11
N GLU A 148 5.82 3.11 22.27
CA GLU A 148 6.08 1.73 22.69
C GLU A 148 7.56 1.59 23.14
N GLU A 149 7.76 1.15 24.38
CA GLU A 149 9.08 0.80 24.88
C GLU A 149 9.51 -0.55 24.32
N LEU A 150 10.62 -0.54 23.61
CA LEU A 150 11.20 -1.76 23.05
C LEU A 150 12.35 -2.23 23.94
N PRO A 151 12.58 -3.56 24.03
CA PRO A 151 13.73 -4.10 24.71
C PRO A 151 15.05 -3.51 24.18
N GLU A 152 16.00 -3.24 25.06
CA GLU A 152 17.34 -2.84 24.66
C GLU A 152 18.04 -3.97 23.91
N THR A 153 18.55 -3.66 22.72
CA THR A 153 19.32 -4.59 21.90
C THR A 153 20.47 -3.86 21.22
N LYS A 154 21.55 -4.60 20.91
CA LYS A 154 22.69 -4.05 20.15
C LYS A 154 22.28 -3.64 18.73
N ASN A 155 21.37 -4.40 18.13
CA ASN A 155 20.80 -4.09 16.82
C ASN A 155 19.26 -4.20 16.90
N LYS A 156 18.57 -3.10 16.66
CA LYS A 156 17.09 -3.08 16.69
C LYS A 156 16.44 -4.10 15.75
N LEU A 157 17.12 -4.48 14.67
CA LEU A 157 16.62 -5.52 13.75
C LEU A 157 16.56 -6.93 14.39
N ASP A 158 17.26 -7.16 15.53
CA ASP A 158 17.19 -8.43 16.25
C ASP A 158 15.81 -8.65 16.91
N LEU A 159 15.04 -7.58 17.09
CA LEU A 159 13.65 -7.66 17.55
C LEU A 159 12.72 -8.26 16.50
N LEU A 160 13.09 -8.20 15.22
CA LEU A 160 12.31 -8.79 14.14
C LEU A 160 12.43 -10.32 14.17
N ASN A 161 11.49 -10.93 14.84
CA ASN A 161 11.25 -12.36 14.83
C ASN A 161 9.79 -12.65 14.49
N TYR A 162 9.43 -13.90 14.29
CA TYR A 162 8.09 -14.30 13.89
C TYR A 162 7.02 -13.82 14.89
N GLU A 163 7.23 -14.02 16.17
CA GLU A 163 6.28 -13.66 17.22
C GLU A 163 6.04 -12.15 17.30
N PHE A 164 7.10 -11.36 17.12
CA PHE A 164 7.01 -9.90 17.09
C PHE A 164 6.17 -9.43 15.91
N LEU A 165 6.42 -9.95 14.71
CA LEU A 165 5.70 -9.57 13.48
C LEU A 165 4.27 -10.12 13.48
N HIS A 166 4.09 -11.38 13.86
CA HIS A 166 2.80 -12.06 13.81
C HIS A 166 1.73 -11.38 14.66
N LYS A 167 2.09 -10.91 15.85
CA LYS A 167 1.17 -10.18 16.75
C LYS A 167 0.72 -8.82 16.20
N ARG A 168 1.45 -8.25 15.25
CA ARG A 168 1.27 -6.85 14.84
C ARG A 168 0.55 -6.67 13.52
N ASN A 169 1.02 -7.30 12.49
CA ASN A 169 0.63 -6.94 11.13
C ASN A 169 0.62 -8.08 10.11
N MET A 170 0.76 -9.34 10.54
CA MET A 170 0.72 -10.49 9.65
C MET A 170 -0.60 -11.25 9.74
N LEU A 171 -1.06 -11.75 8.60
CA LEU A 171 -2.20 -12.67 8.49
C LEU A 171 -1.67 -14.09 8.20
N PHE A 172 -0.97 -14.68 9.18
CA PHE A 172 -0.38 -16.02 9.06
C PHE A 172 -1.07 -16.98 10.02
N GLY A 173 -1.65 -18.06 9.52
CA GLY A 173 -2.29 -19.05 10.35
C GLY A 173 -3.40 -19.83 9.67
N THR A 174 -4.32 -20.35 10.49
CA THR A 174 -5.48 -21.09 10.01
C THR A 174 -6.55 -20.18 9.38
N PRO A 175 -7.45 -20.71 8.53
CA PRO A 175 -8.55 -19.93 7.99
C PRO A 175 -9.34 -19.17 9.05
N ASP A 176 -9.69 -19.82 10.16
CA ASP A 176 -10.47 -19.18 11.23
C ASP A 176 -9.70 -18.02 11.90
N TYR A 177 -8.40 -18.20 12.17
CA TYR A 177 -7.56 -17.13 12.69
C TYR A 177 -7.51 -15.92 11.73
N ILE A 178 -7.35 -16.17 10.42
CA ILE A 178 -7.32 -15.11 9.41
C ILE A 178 -8.66 -14.36 9.35
N ILE A 179 -9.78 -15.09 9.42
CA ILE A 179 -11.13 -14.48 9.44
C ILE A 179 -11.30 -13.57 10.66
N GLU A 180 -10.89 -14.00 11.84
CA GLU A 180 -10.94 -13.19 13.05
C GLU A 180 -10.13 -11.91 12.92
N LYS A 181 -8.90 -12.03 12.41
CA LYS A 181 -8.02 -10.87 12.19
C LYS A 181 -8.58 -9.90 11.15
N ILE A 182 -9.20 -10.38 10.08
CA ILE A 182 -9.86 -9.53 9.09
C ILE A 182 -11.07 -8.82 9.72
N LYS A 183 -11.87 -9.50 10.53
CA LYS A 183 -12.98 -8.88 11.25
C LYS A 183 -12.53 -7.83 12.26
N GLU A 184 -11.40 -8.06 12.95
CA GLU A 184 -10.77 -7.07 13.82
C GLU A 184 -10.39 -5.80 13.02
N LEU A 185 -9.73 -5.96 11.88
CA LEU A 185 -9.39 -4.83 11.00
C LEU A 185 -10.63 -4.08 10.50
N GLN A 186 -11.73 -4.81 10.21
CA GLN A 186 -13.00 -4.18 9.83
C GLN A 186 -13.59 -3.35 10.95
N SER A 187 -13.68 -3.90 12.15
CA SER A 187 -14.30 -3.22 13.31
C SER A 187 -13.49 -2.00 13.74
N GLU A 188 -12.16 -2.11 13.79
CA GLU A 188 -11.29 -1.05 14.27
C GLU A 188 -11.07 0.10 13.26
N LEU A 189 -11.06 -0.22 11.97
CA LEU A 189 -10.67 0.71 10.91
C LEU A 189 -11.82 1.07 9.96
N ASN A 190 -12.99 0.43 10.11
CA ASN A 190 -14.03 0.44 9.08
C ASN A 190 -13.46 0.09 7.70
N LEU A 191 -12.54 -0.88 7.66
CA LEU A 191 -11.80 -1.28 6.48
C LEU A 191 -12.75 -1.76 5.39
N LYS A 192 -12.64 -1.17 4.18
CA LYS A 192 -13.47 -1.52 3.01
C LYS A 192 -12.73 -2.37 1.99
N ASN A 193 -11.40 -2.21 1.93
CA ASN A 193 -10.58 -2.88 0.93
C ASN A 193 -9.31 -3.43 1.58
N LEU A 194 -9.14 -4.74 1.50
CA LEU A 194 -7.95 -5.46 1.93
C LEU A 194 -7.22 -6.00 0.69
N LEU A 195 -5.94 -5.70 0.59
CA LEU A 195 -5.01 -6.31 -0.36
C LEU A 195 -4.17 -7.34 0.40
N VAL A 196 -4.03 -8.53 -0.12
CA VAL A 196 -3.18 -9.55 0.49
C VAL A 196 -1.93 -9.78 -0.34
N TRP A 197 -0.79 -9.75 0.32
CA TRP A 197 0.49 -10.14 -0.27
C TRP A 197 0.77 -11.58 0.14
N SER A 198 0.68 -12.50 -0.80
CA SER A 198 0.67 -13.95 -0.54
C SER A 198 1.90 -14.70 -1.06
N ASN A 199 2.86 -13.99 -1.64
CA ASN A 199 4.11 -14.59 -2.14
C ASN A 199 5.31 -13.80 -1.65
N PHE A 200 6.18 -14.44 -0.88
CA PHE A 200 7.36 -13.83 -0.27
C PHE A 200 8.64 -14.47 -0.84
N PRO A 201 9.75 -13.71 -0.90
CA PRO A 201 11.02 -14.26 -1.30
C PRO A 201 11.39 -15.50 -0.47
N GLY A 202 11.67 -16.62 -1.13
CA GLY A 202 12.09 -17.87 -0.50
C GLY A 202 10.97 -18.87 -0.20
N VAL A 203 9.70 -18.48 -0.19
CA VAL A 203 8.57 -19.40 -0.09
C VAL A 203 8.48 -20.21 -1.39
N LYS A 204 8.33 -21.52 -1.28
CA LYS A 204 8.16 -22.39 -2.44
C LYS A 204 6.84 -22.07 -3.15
N HIS A 205 6.86 -22.04 -4.47
CA HIS A 205 5.68 -21.76 -5.30
C HIS A 205 4.48 -22.66 -4.93
N GLU A 206 4.73 -23.94 -4.71
CA GLU A 206 3.69 -24.91 -4.35
C GLU A 206 3.00 -24.57 -3.03
N ASP A 207 3.78 -24.12 -2.01
CA ASP A 207 3.26 -23.75 -0.71
C ASP A 207 2.48 -22.42 -0.78
N ALA A 208 2.96 -21.46 -1.57
CA ALA A 208 2.24 -20.22 -1.84
C ALA A 208 0.90 -20.50 -2.55
N MET A 209 0.88 -21.38 -3.54
CA MET A 209 -0.35 -21.75 -4.26
C MET A 209 -1.36 -22.48 -3.37
N LYS A 210 -0.90 -23.39 -2.48
CA LYS A 210 -1.77 -24.03 -1.48
C LYS A 210 -2.39 -23.00 -0.53
N SER A 211 -1.57 -22.06 -0.04
CA SER A 211 -2.05 -20.98 0.83
C SER A 211 -3.10 -20.11 0.15
N ILE A 212 -2.88 -19.71 -1.10
CA ILE A 212 -3.84 -18.92 -1.90
C ILE A 212 -5.14 -19.70 -2.11
N LYS A 213 -5.04 -21.01 -2.43
CA LYS A 213 -6.21 -21.86 -2.61
C LYS A 213 -7.03 -21.94 -1.32
N LEU A 214 -6.39 -22.23 -0.19
CA LEU A 214 -7.06 -22.32 1.10
C LEU A 214 -7.70 -21.00 1.51
N PHE A 215 -7.04 -19.86 1.24
CA PHE A 215 -7.62 -18.54 1.43
C PHE A 215 -8.89 -18.33 0.60
N ASN A 216 -8.87 -18.71 -0.67
CA ASN A 216 -10.01 -18.54 -1.57
C ASN A 216 -11.19 -19.45 -1.20
N GLU A 217 -10.93 -20.68 -0.76
CA GLU A 217 -11.96 -21.66 -0.47
C GLU A 217 -12.55 -21.50 0.93
N GLU A 218 -11.74 -21.17 1.94
CA GLU A 218 -12.14 -21.19 3.33
C GLU A 218 -12.30 -19.81 3.99
N VAL A 219 -11.61 -18.78 3.47
CA VAL A 219 -11.64 -17.44 4.07
C VAL A 219 -12.56 -16.49 3.31
N ILE A 220 -12.36 -16.35 2.00
CA ILE A 220 -13.14 -15.39 1.18
C ILE A 220 -14.65 -15.57 1.31
N PRO A 221 -15.24 -16.79 1.24
CA PRO A 221 -16.68 -16.94 1.34
C PRO A 221 -17.26 -16.49 2.68
N LYS A 222 -16.48 -16.66 3.77
CA LYS A 222 -16.90 -16.31 5.13
C LYS A 222 -16.81 -14.81 5.44
N ILE A 223 -15.93 -14.07 4.73
CA ILE A 223 -15.83 -12.61 4.88
C ILE A 223 -16.69 -11.82 3.90
N ASN A 224 -16.98 -12.32 2.71
CA ASN A 224 -17.86 -11.65 1.74
C ASN A 224 -19.31 -11.50 2.22
N SER A 225 -19.75 -12.35 3.16
CA SER A 225 -21.03 -12.16 3.85
C SER A 225 -21.07 -10.91 4.75
N SER A 226 -19.93 -10.24 4.98
CA SER A 226 -19.74 -9.12 5.90
C SER A 226 -19.28 -7.80 5.27
N LYS A 227 -19.59 -7.53 4.00
CA LYS A 227 -19.38 -6.21 3.33
C LYS A 227 -17.94 -5.80 3.03
N ILE A 228 -16.93 -6.68 3.01
CA ILE A 228 -15.61 -6.36 2.43
C ILE A 228 -15.58 -6.68 0.94
N LYS A 229 -15.05 -5.77 0.13
CA LYS A 229 -14.61 -6.09 -1.24
C LYS A 229 -13.14 -6.50 -1.17
N LEU A 230 -12.86 -7.76 -1.45
CA LEU A 230 -11.53 -8.22 -1.81
C LEU A 230 -11.29 -7.87 -3.27
N GLN A 231 -10.19 -7.24 -3.57
CA GLN A 231 -9.71 -6.95 -4.92
C GLN A 231 -8.34 -7.54 -5.12
#